data_1c566103a689597cefe33ca5643bdcf4
#
_entry.id   1c566103a689597cefe33ca5643bdcf4
#
_cell.length_a   1.000
_cell.length_b   1.000
_cell.length_c   1.000
_cell.angle_alpha   90.00
_cell.angle_beta   90.00
_cell.angle_gamma   90.00
#
_symmetry.space_group_name_H-M   'P 1'
#
loop_
_entity.id
_entity.type
_entity.pdbx_description
1 polymer ?
#
loop_
_entity_poly.entity_id
_entity_poly.type
_entity_poly.pdbx_seq_one_letter_code
_entity_poly.pdbx_strand_id
1 'polypeptide(L)'
;MHKLNVLVAGSTGYIGIQLIKLLSNHKSVLIKYLCGNTSIGKKISYFDKSLETKKLPNIVKFNISFLKNIDLIFTALPNGKAQEISKHLLKKNVLIDLAADFRLQKAQSYLKWYKQKHRANSKIKDSIYALPELSENKIKKFNII
;
A
#
# COMPACT_ATOMS: atom_id res chain seq x y z
N MET A 1 -23.56 4.76 -1.71
CA MET A 1 -22.24 5.40 -1.46
C MET A 1 -21.18 4.58 -2.19
N HIS A 2 -20.42 5.19 -3.09
CA HIS A 2 -19.37 4.49 -3.84
C HIS A 2 -18.21 4.15 -2.90
N LYS A 3 -17.82 2.86 -2.83
CA LYS A 3 -16.68 2.43 -2.02
C LYS A 3 -15.38 2.54 -2.82
N LEU A 4 -14.31 2.99 -2.19
CA LEU A 4 -12.97 2.97 -2.77
C LEU A 4 -12.47 1.52 -2.90
N ASN A 5 -11.99 1.16 -4.07
CA ASN A 5 -11.36 -0.14 -4.31
C ASN A 5 -9.93 -0.13 -3.77
N VAL A 6 -9.64 -1.05 -2.87
CA VAL A 6 -8.35 -1.11 -2.16
C VAL A 6 -7.54 -2.34 -2.56
N LEU A 7 -6.25 -2.15 -2.74
CA LEU A 7 -5.24 -3.20 -2.86
C LEU A 7 -4.29 -3.12 -1.65
N VAL A 8 -4.04 -4.26 -1.01
CA VAL A 8 -3.05 -4.38 0.06
C VAL A 8 -1.90 -5.26 -0.42
N ALA A 9 -0.73 -4.66 -0.60
CA ALA A 9 0.51 -5.36 -0.93
C ALA A 9 1.32 -5.64 0.35
N GLY A 10 1.74 -6.89 0.54
CA GLY A 10 2.30 -7.37 1.80
C GLY A 10 1.22 -7.85 2.78
N SER A 11 0.13 -8.40 2.24
CA SER A 11 -1.08 -8.78 2.98
C SER A 11 -0.86 -9.82 4.08
N THR A 12 0.18 -10.64 3.97
CA THR A 12 0.47 -11.73 4.94
C THR A 12 1.45 -11.33 6.05
N GLY A 13 2.04 -10.14 5.96
CA GLY A 13 2.89 -9.59 7.01
C GLY A 13 2.08 -9.07 8.20
N TYR A 14 2.74 -8.87 9.34
CA TYR A 14 2.10 -8.37 10.55
C TYR A 14 1.31 -7.09 10.33
N ILE A 15 1.95 -6.07 9.71
CA ILE A 15 1.30 -4.79 9.41
C ILE A 15 0.14 -4.98 8.43
N GLY A 16 0.32 -5.78 7.38
CA GLY A 16 -0.71 -6.07 6.38
C GLY A 16 -1.95 -6.69 7.00
N ILE A 17 -1.80 -7.67 7.89
CA ILE A 17 -2.91 -8.32 8.59
C ILE A 17 -3.67 -7.33 9.47
N GLN A 18 -2.97 -6.51 10.27
CA GLN A 18 -3.62 -5.49 11.11
C GLN A 18 -4.38 -4.47 10.26
N LEU A 19 -3.80 -4.03 9.15
CA LEU A 19 -4.45 -3.14 8.21
C LEU A 19 -5.73 -3.77 7.61
N ILE A 20 -5.67 -5.03 7.20
CA ILE A 20 -6.83 -5.76 6.66
C ILE A 20 -7.97 -5.83 7.68
N LYS A 21 -7.67 -6.07 8.96
CA LYS A 21 -8.66 -6.04 10.04
C LYS A 21 -9.38 -4.69 10.10
N LEU A 22 -8.65 -3.60 10.06
CA LEU A 22 -9.21 -2.24 10.07
C LEU A 22 -10.06 -1.99 8.83
N LEU A 23 -9.50 -2.24 7.64
CA LEU A 23 -10.17 -1.99 6.36
C LEU A 23 -11.39 -2.87 6.15
N SER A 24 -11.39 -4.12 6.63
CA SER A 24 -12.53 -5.04 6.48
C SER A 24 -13.78 -4.59 7.24
N ASN A 25 -13.63 -3.70 8.20
CA ASN A 25 -14.72 -3.08 8.96
C ASN A 25 -15.05 -1.66 8.48
N HIS A 26 -14.28 -1.11 7.55
CA HIS A 26 -14.45 0.27 7.09
C HIS A 26 -15.59 0.38 6.06
N LYS A 27 -16.55 1.28 6.32
CA LYS A 27 -17.79 1.39 5.50
C LYS A 27 -17.55 1.88 4.06
N SER A 28 -16.51 2.69 3.85
CA SER A 28 -16.26 3.38 2.58
C SER A 28 -15.21 2.69 1.70
N VAL A 29 -14.71 1.50 2.06
CA VAL A 29 -13.71 0.78 1.26
C VAL A 29 -14.16 -0.64 0.93
N LEU A 30 -13.63 -1.16 -0.18
CA LEU A 30 -13.75 -2.54 -0.61
C LEU A 30 -12.35 -3.08 -0.91
N ILE A 31 -11.89 -4.05 -0.12
CA ILE A 31 -10.63 -4.74 -0.40
C ILE A 31 -10.82 -5.62 -1.62
N LYS A 32 -10.22 -5.25 -2.74
CA LYS A 32 -10.35 -5.93 -4.03
C LYS A 32 -9.21 -6.91 -4.28
N TYR A 33 -8.01 -6.59 -3.81
CA TYR A 33 -6.85 -7.47 -3.94
C TYR A 33 -6.03 -7.51 -2.65
N LEU A 34 -5.66 -8.74 -2.26
CA LEU A 34 -4.67 -9.03 -1.24
C LEU A 34 -3.44 -9.62 -1.94
N CYS A 35 -2.32 -8.88 -1.94
CA CYS A 35 -1.13 -9.31 -2.66
C CYS A 35 -0.06 -9.84 -1.73
N GLY A 36 0.48 -11.01 -2.08
CA GLY A 36 1.59 -11.68 -1.41
C GLY A 36 2.37 -12.52 -2.40
N ASN A 37 3.54 -13.03 -2.00
CA ASN A 37 4.41 -13.81 -2.89
C ASN A 37 4.39 -15.31 -2.58
N THR A 38 4.31 -15.68 -1.31
CA THR A 38 4.53 -17.08 -0.84
C THR A 38 3.24 -17.85 -0.55
N SER A 39 2.10 -17.18 -0.56
CA SER A 39 0.83 -17.76 -0.09
C SER A 39 -0.31 -17.55 -1.09
N ILE A 40 0.05 -17.55 -2.37
CA ILE A 40 -0.89 -17.37 -3.48
C ILE A 40 -1.97 -18.46 -3.43
N GLY A 41 -3.24 -18.05 -3.63
CA GLY A 41 -4.40 -18.92 -3.59
C GLY A 41 -4.98 -19.17 -2.19
N LYS A 42 -4.22 -18.91 -1.11
CA LYS A 42 -4.74 -19.10 0.25
C LYS A 42 -5.68 -17.96 0.66
N LYS A 43 -6.60 -18.28 1.57
CA LYS A 43 -7.42 -17.28 2.27
C LYS A 43 -6.57 -16.56 3.31
N ILE A 44 -6.83 -15.29 3.55
CA ILE A 44 -6.14 -14.53 4.59
C ILE A 44 -6.42 -15.08 6.00
N SER A 45 -7.56 -15.73 6.21
CA SER A 45 -7.90 -16.39 7.46
C SER A 45 -6.96 -17.54 7.85
N TYR A 46 -6.16 -18.04 6.91
CA TYR A 46 -5.07 -18.97 7.21
C TYR A 46 -4.01 -18.36 8.13
N PHE A 47 -3.80 -17.05 8.03
CA PHE A 47 -2.83 -16.30 8.83
C PHE A 47 -3.45 -15.69 10.09
N ASP A 48 -4.75 -15.38 10.04
CA ASP A 48 -5.48 -14.83 11.18
C ASP A 48 -6.94 -15.25 11.15
N LYS A 49 -7.31 -16.16 12.04
CA LYS A 49 -8.66 -16.72 12.13
C LYS A 49 -9.77 -15.68 12.38
N SER A 50 -9.43 -14.52 12.97
CA SER A 50 -10.41 -13.45 13.19
C SER A 50 -10.98 -12.88 11.89
N LEU A 51 -10.35 -13.16 10.75
CA LEU A 51 -10.78 -12.75 9.41
C LEU A 51 -11.63 -13.82 8.68
N GLU A 52 -11.92 -14.95 9.30
CA GLU A 52 -12.60 -16.06 8.65
C GLU A 52 -14.02 -15.72 8.19
N THR A 53 -14.74 -14.93 8.98
CA THR A 53 -16.11 -14.52 8.66
C THR A 53 -16.19 -13.37 7.66
N LYS A 54 -15.05 -12.77 7.29
CA LYS A 54 -14.99 -11.65 6.35
C LYS A 54 -14.97 -12.14 4.91
N LYS A 55 -15.79 -11.54 4.05
CA LYS A 55 -15.78 -11.78 2.60
C LYS A 55 -14.57 -11.07 1.97
N LEU A 56 -13.40 -11.71 2.05
CA LEU A 56 -12.14 -11.18 1.53
C LEU A 56 -11.64 -12.03 0.35
N PRO A 57 -10.94 -11.42 -0.63
CA PRO A 57 -10.38 -12.17 -1.74
C PRO A 57 -9.24 -13.09 -1.28
N ASN A 58 -8.97 -14.13 -2.05
CA ASN A 58 -7.77 -14.94 -1.86
C ASN A 58 -6.52 -14.13 -2.17
N ILE A 59 -5.40 -14.55 -1.59
CA ILE A 59 -4.10 -13.92 -1.84
C ILE A 59 -3.66 -14.21 -3.27
N VAL A 60 -3.24 -13.15 -3.98
CA VAL A 60 -2.76 -13.22 -5.35
C VAL A 60 -1.37 -12.59 -5.47
N LYS A 61 -0.64 -12.90 -6.54
CA LYS A 61 0.58 -12.19 -6.90
C LYS A 61 0.21 -10.81 -7.42
N PHE A 62 0.98 -9.77 -7.03
CA PHE A 62 0.77 -8.43 -7.56
C PHE A 62 0.90 -8.42 -9.09
N ASN A 63 -0.03 -7.73 -9.75
CA ASN A 63 0.01 -7.48 -11.18
C ASN A 63 -0.32 -6.01 -11.45
N ILE A 64 0.45 -5.38 -12.32
CA ILE A 64 0.28 -3.97 -12.70
C ILE A 64 -1.12 -3.69 -13.26
N SER A 65 -1.71 -4.65 -13.95
CA SER A 65 -3.07 -4.50 -14.51
C SER A 65 -4.14 -4.23 -13.45
N PHE A 66 -3.90 -4.62 -12.19
CA PHE A 66 -4.84 -4.35 -11.09
C PHE A 66 -5.05 -2.86 -10.83
N LEU A 67 -4.03 -2.03 -11.09
CA LEU A 67 -4.07 -0.59 -10.86
C LEU A 67 -5.19 0.12 -11.63
N LYS A 68 -5.64 -0.45 -12.75
CA LYS A 68 -6.78 0.08 -13.53
C LYS A 68 -8.10 0.07 -12.73
N ASN A 69 -8.24 -0.88 -11.79
CA ASN A 69 -9.48 -1.12 -11.04
C ASN A 69 -9.35 -0.76 -9.56
N ILE A 70 -8.28 -0.05 -9.19
CA ILE A 70 -7.96 0.31 -7.80
C ILE A 70 -7.89 1.82 -7.68
N ASP A 71 -8.37 2.32 -6.55
CA ASP A 71 -8.30 3.73 -6.17
C ASP A 71 -7.16 3.94 -5.16
N LEU A 72 -7.00 3.03 -4.19
CA LEU A 72 -6.08 3.15 -3.08
C LEU A 72 -5.22 1.89 -2.93
N ILE A 73 -3.90 2.08 -2.87
CA ILE A 73 -2.92 1.03 -2.67
C ILE A 73 -2.25 1.23 -1.31
N PHE A 74 -2.26 0.20 -0.47
CA PHE A 74 -1.41 0.16 0.71
C PHE A 74 -0.23 -0.78 0.47
N THR A 75 0.98 -0.33 0.83
CA THR A 75 2.18 -1.15 0.80
C THR A 75 2.72 -1.36 2.22
N ALA A 76 2.79 -2.63 2.62
CA ALA A 76 3.45 -3.10 3.85
C ALA A 76 4.56 -4.07 3.45
N LEU A 77 5.50 -3.57 2.66
CA LEU A 77 6.54 -4.33 1.98
C LEU A 77 7.94 -3.92 2.47
N PRO A 78 8.97 -4.76 2.26
CA PRO A 78 10.35 -4.35 2.47
C PRO A 78 10.73 -3.13 1.62
N ASN A 79 11.69 -2.35 2.11
CA ASN A 79 12.20 -1.15 1.42
C ASN A 79 12.57 -1.42 -0.05
N GLY A 80 12.25 -0.47 -0.91
CA GLY A 80 12.45 -0.55 -2.35
C GLY A 80 11.27 -1.14 -3.14
N LYS A 81 10.36 -1.86 -2.49
CA LYS A 81 9.23 -2.51 -3.16
C LYS A 81 8.07 -1.56 -3.46
N ALA A 82 7.77 -0.62 -2.57
CA ALA A 82 6.79 0.43 -2.85
C ALA A 82 7.26 1.35 -3.99
N GLN A 83 8.56 1.59 -4.09
CA GLN A 83 9.15 2.34 -5.21
C GLN A 83 8.86 1.69 -6.56
N GLU A 84 8.96 0.36 -6.66
CA GLU A 84 8.65 -0.35 -7.91
C GLU A 84 7.17 -0.19 -8.28
N ILE A 85 6.26 -0.33 -7.34
CA ILE A 85 4.82 -0.13 -7.57
C ILE A 85 4.53 1.31 -7.99
N SER A 86 5.18 2.29 -7.35
CA SER A 86 4.95 3.71 -7.60
C SER A 86 5.22 4.16 -9.02
N LYS A 87 6.13 3.48 -9.74
CA LYS A 87 6.44 3.76 -11.15
C LYS A 87 5.25 3.54 -12.08
N HIS A 88 4.32 2.69 -11.68
CA HIS A 88 3.18 2.25 -12.49
C HIS A 88 1.85 2.87 -12.07
N LEU A 89 1.85 3.76 -11.07
CA LEU A 89 0.63 4.43 -10.62
C LEU A 89 -0.01 5.21 -11.75
N LEU A 90 -1.31 5.03 -11.90
CA LEU A 90 -2.15 5.85 -12.74
C LEU A 90 -2.52 7.15 -12.01
N LYS A 91 -2.90 8.18 -12.73
CA LYS A 91 -3.26 9.51 -12.17
C LYS A 91 -4.29 9.44 -11.04
N LYS A 92 -5.21 8.48 -11.10
CA LYS A 92 -6.25 8.27 -10.10
C LYS A 92 -5.82 7.51 -8.86
N ASN A 93 -4.69 6.81 -8.93
CA ASN A 93 -4.25 5.95 -7.82
C ASN A 93 -3.61 6.79 -6.71
N VAL A 94 -3.91 6.44 -5.47
CA VAL A 94 -3.21 6.92 -4.28
C VAL A 94 -2.47 5.76 -3.65
N LEU A 95 -1.18 5.93 -3.37
CA LEU A 95 -0.32 4.97 -2.68
C LEU A 95 -0.07 5.43 -1.25
N ILE A 96 -0.36 4.59 -0.28
CA ILE A 96 0.02 4.78 1.13
C ILE A 96 1.09 3.74 1.47
N ASP A 97 2.32 4.22 1.65
CA ASP A 97 3.46 3.38 1.99
C ASP A 97 3.68 3.34 3.49
N LEU A 98 3.46 2.18 4.11
CA LEU A 98 3.65 1.96 5.54
C LEU A 98 5.10 1.61 5.91
N ALA A 99 6.01 1.64 4.93
CA ALA A 99 7.43 1.43 5.12
C ALA A 99 8.21 2.76 5.10
N ALA A 100 9.34 2.81 4.41
CA ALA A 100 10.22 3.97 4.45
C ALA A 100 10.56 4.55 3.07
N ASP A 101 9.98 4.00 2.01
CA ASP A 101 10.40 4.31 0.65
C ASP A 101 10.22 5.79 0.27
N PHE A 102 9.18 6.43 0.81
CA PHE A 102 8.88 7.83 0.53
C PHE A 102 8.95 8.75 1.76
N ARG A 103 9.60 8.28 2.83
CA ARG A 103 9.76 9.06 4.07
C ARG A 103 10.68 10.27 3.90
N LEU A 104 11.69 10.17 3.04
CA LEU A 104 12.72 11.20 2.89
C LEU A 104 12.56 11.92 1.54
N GLN A 105 12.68 13.25 1.58
CA GLN A 105 12.48 14.13 0.43
C GLN A 105 13.66 14.14 -0.57
N LYS A 106 14.78 13.49 -0.23
CA LYS A 106 15.98 13.45 -1.08
C LYS A 106 16.48 12.02 -1.23
N ALA A 107 16.71 11.58 -2.47
CA ALA A 107 17.26 10.27 -2.77
C ALA A 107 18.63 10.00 -2.13
N GLN A 108 19.46 11.04 -2.01
CA GLN A 108 20.76 10.95 -1.33
C GLN A 108 20.60 10.67 0.17
N SER A 109 19.61 11.30 0.82
CA SER A 109 19.30 11.02 2.22
C SER A 109 18.78 9.59 2.40
N TYR A 110 17.96 9.10 1.47
CA TYR A 110 17.51 7.72 1.48
C TYR A 110 18.70 6.74 1.37
N LEU A 111 19.63 6.97 0.45
CA LEU A 111 20.86 6.17 0.32
C LEU A 111 21.70 6.20 1.60
N LYS A 112 21.86 7.37 2.20
CA LYS A 112 22.64 7.55 3.44
C LYS A 112 22.07 6.72 4.59
N TRP A 113 20.76 6.77 4.81
CA TRP A 113 20.12 6.16 5.98
C TRP A 113 19.73 4.70 5.76
N TYR A 114 19.20 4.34 4.58
CA TYR A 114 18.73 2.98 4.28
C TYR A 114 19.72 2.12 3.50
N LYS A 115 20.90 2.68 3.13
CA LYS A 115 21.99 1.99 2.41
C LYS A 115 21.53 1.38 1.06
N GLN A 116 20.48 1.94 0.47
CA GLN A 116 19.91 1.54 -0.81
C GLN A 116 19.70 2.75 -1.70
N LYS A 117 19.93 2.60 -3.02
CA LYS A 117 19.58 3.64 -3.99
C LYS A 117 18.06 3.74 -4.11
N HIS A 118 17.54 4.95 -4.08
CA HIS A 118 16.12 5.17 -4.38
C HIS A 118 15.88 4.97 -5.87
N ARG A 119 14.96 4.05 -6.23
CA ARG A 119 14.73 3.62 -7.63
C ARG A 119 13.58 4.35 -8.32
N ALA A 120 12.91 5.24 -7.61
CA ALA A 120 11.79 6.04 -8.11
C ALA A 120 11.95 7.52 -7.74
N ASN A 121 13.14 8.10 -8.04
CA ASN A 121 13.48 9.47 -7.66
C ASN A 121 12.47 10.51 -8.16
N SER A 122 11.96 10.34 -9.37
CA SER A 122 10.95 11.23 -9.97
C SER A 122 9.63 11.27 -9.18
N LYS A 123 9.35 10.23 -8.38
CA LYS A 123 8.13 10.12 -7.57
C LYS A 123 8.25 10.78 -6.19
N ILE A 124 9.46 11.11 -5.74
CA ILE A 124 9.68 11.78 -4.45
C ILE A 124 8.92 13.11 -4.38
N LYS A 125 8.90 13.87 -5.47
CA LYS A 125 8.17 15.15 -5.54
C LYS A 125 6.64 15.00 -5.39
N ASP A 126 6.11 13.82 -5.74
CA ASP A 126 4.68 13.50 -5.66
C ASP A 126 4.31 12.87 -4.32
N SER A 127 5.27 12.82 -3.38
CA SER A 127 5.13 12.16 -2.08
C SER A 127 5.21 13.13 -0.90
N ILE A 128 4.55 12.74 0.19
CA ILE A 128 4.64 13.41 1.48
C ILE A 128 4.79 12.37 2.59
N TYR A 129 5.74 12.59 3.52
CA TYR A 129 5.73 11.88 4.79
C TYR A 129 4.73 12.57 5.72
N ALA A 130 3.71 11.84 6.14
CA ALA A 130 2.60 12.41 6.88
C ALA A 130 2.24 11.58 8.11
N LEU A 131 1.92 12.29 9.18
CA LEU A 131 1.08 11.82 10.27
C LEU A 131 -0.29 12.46 10.03
N PRO A 132 -1.36 11.68 9.81
CA PRO A 132 -2.68 12.22 9.42
C PRO A 132 -3.15 13.33 10.34
N GLU A 133 -2.94 13.18 11.66
CA GLU A 133 -3.35 14.13 12.68
C GLU A 133 -2.72 15.52 12.53
N LEU A 134 -1.53 15.59 11.90
CA LEU A 134 -0.77 16.83 11.72
C LEU A 134 -0.74 17.33 10.28
N SER A 135 -1.23 16.54 9.34
CA SER A 135 -1.00 16.77 7.91
C SER A 135 -2.28 16.78 7.07
N GLU A 136 -3.47 16.75 7.67
CA GLU A 136 -4.75 16.57 6.99
C GLU A 136 -4.94 17.46 5.75
N ASN A 137 -4.63 18.74 5.85
CA ASN A 137 -4.79 19.69 4.74
C ASN A 137 -3.71 19.55 3.64
N LYS A 138 -2.58 18.93 3.96
CA LYS A 138 -1.45 18.77 3.03
C LYS A 138 -1.56 17.47 2.23
N ILE A 139 -2.06 16.40 2.85
CA ILE A 139 -2.15 15.05 2.26
C ILE A 139 -2.90 15.07 0.93
N LYS A 140 -3.98 15.85 0.81
CA LYS A 140 -4.84 15.92 -0.37
C LYS A 140 -4.13 16.36 -1.67
N LYS A 141 -2.93 16.92 -1.56
CA LYS A 141 -2.13 17.39 -2.71
C LYS A 141 -1.19 16.33 -3.28
N PHE A 142 -1.08 15.17 -2.62
CA PHE A 142 -0.10 14.14 -2.94
C PHE A 142 -0.77 12.82 -3.29
N ASN A 143 -0.14 12.07 -4.20
CA ASN A 143 -0.59 10.74 -4.59
C ASN A 143 0.21 9.62 -3.90
N ILE A 144 1.28 9.97 -3.18
CA ILE A 144 2.10 9.04 -2.40
C ILE A 144 2.24 9.60 -0.98
N ILE A 145 1.85 8.80 0.00
CA ILE A 145 1.80 9.18 1.43
C ILE A 145 2.60 8.17 2.22
#